data_84575f7aea2981dfd994a233bba68ab2
#
_entry.id   84575f7aea2981dfd994a233bba68ab2
#
_cell.length_a   1.000
_cell.length_b   1.000
_cell.length_c   1.000
_cell.angle_alpha   90.00
_cell.angle_beta   90.00
_cell.angle_gamma   90.00
#
_symmetry.space_group_name_H-M   'P 1'
#
loop_
_entity.id
_entity.type
_entity.pdbx_description
1 polymer ?
#
loop_
_entity_poly.entity_id
_entity_poly.type
_entity_poly.pdbx_seq_one_letter_code
_entity_poly.pdbx_strand_id
1 'polypeptide(L)'
;MKIINFTIPEKIGKSIHIKEDKLPYFYPHLHRHVEIQITWVLSGEGTIVIGNNMKPFQPGDLFVIGANQPHLFKSNPCYFEPDSRKKIHALNIFFNPEGFISQLLRFPEMYNIKKFIKSSNYGIQASEKDAPKLFEHFLKVINNEEGFMMAYFIEMLQTMANLTEWKYFSTESFEYLFTDIEGLKMNDILRYTMDHYKEEI
;
A
#
# COMPACT_ATOMS: atom_id res chain seq x y z
N MET A 1 -9.63 4.33 18.50
CA MET A 1 -8.18 4.58 18.18
C MET A 1 -8.16 5.59 17.05
N LYS A 2 -7.39 6.65 17.16
CA LYS A 2 -7.32 7.75 16.20
C LYS A 2 -6.63 7.29 14.92
N ILE A 3 -7.11 7.69 13.72
CA ILE A 3 -6.30 7.52 12.49
C ILE A 3 -5.04 8.34 12.69
N ILE A 4 -3.91 7.67 12.60
CA ILE A 4 -2.62 8.32 12.79
C ILE A 4 -2.21 8.93 11.45
N ASN A 5 -2.02 10.23 11.41
CA ASN A 5 -1.32 10.85 10.29
C ASN A 5 0.15 10.46 10.42
N PHE A 6 0.59 9.59 9.54
CA PHE A 6 1.95 9.10 9.52
C PHE A 6 2.77 9.91 8.52
N THR A 7 3.95 10.32 8.92
CA THR A 7 4.89 10.99 8.01
C THR A 7 5.94 9.98 7.59
N ILE A 8 6.01 9.70 6.30
CA ILE A 8 7.10 8.90 5.74
C ILE A 8 8.38 9.73 5.89
N PRO A 9 9.44 9.21 6.55
CA PRO A 9 10.69 9.95 6.69
C PRO A 9 11.29 10.26 5.32
N GLU A 10 11.17 11.50 4.90
CA GLU A 10 11.73 11.95 3.62
C GLU A 10 13.26 11.96 3.70
N LYS A 11 13.90 11.29 2.76
CA LYS A 11 15.31 11.58 2.48
C LYS A 11 15.36 12.86 1.66
N ILE A 12 16.01 13.89 2.17
CA ILE A 12 16.17 15.18 1.50
C ILE A 12 16.62 14.97 0.05
N GLY A 13 15.88 15.56 -0.90
CA GLY A 13 16.20 15.51 -2.33
C GLY A 13 15.73 14.24 -3.06
N LYS A 14 14.95 13.35 -2.45
CA LYS A 14 14.36 12.18 -3.12
C LYS A 14 12.85 12.29 -3.23
N SER A 15 12.31 12.05 -4.42
CA SER A 15 10.87 12.02 -4.72
C SER A 15 10.24 10.64 -4.64
N ILE A 16 11.07 9.60 -4.57
CA ILE A 16 10.69 8.21 -4.40
C ILE A 16 11.40 7.69 -3.16
N HIS A 17 10.63 7.14 -2.21
CA HIS A 17 11.16 6.59 -0.97
C HIS A 17 11.01 5.08 -1.00
N ILE A 18 12.10 4.37 -0.79
CA ILE A 18 12.13 2.91 -0.70
C ILE A 18 12.37 2.53 0.74
N LYS A 19 11.54 1.63 1.26
CA LYS A 19 11.66 1.09 2.61
C LYS A 19 11.54 -0.41 2.59
N GLU A 20 12.51 -1.08 3.18
CA GLU A 20 12.47 -2.51 3.45
C GLU A 20 12.08 -2.72 4.92
N ASP A 21 10.99 -3.42 5.16
CA ASP A 21 10.52 -3.77 6.50
C ASP A 21 10.83 -5.24 6.79
N LYS A 22 11.74 -5.48 7.74
CA LYS A 22 12.06 -6.79 8.33
C LYS A 22 11.77 -6.71 9.82
N LEU A 23 10.52 -7.00 10.20
CA LEU A 23 10.00 -6.74 11.54
C LEU A 23 9.36 -8.00 12.13
N PRO A 24 9.17 -8.08 13.45
CA PRO A 24 8.40 -9.16 14.08
C PRO A 24 6.97 -9.25 13.54
N TYR A 25 6.31 -8.11 13.31
CA TYR A 25 4.95 -7.98 12.76
C TYR A 25 4.81 -6.63 12.06
N PHE A 26 3.78 -6.48 11.22
CA PHE A 26 3.46 -5.20 10.60
C PHE A 26 3.00 -4.16 11.63
N TYR A 27 3.16 -2.87 11.28
CA TYR A 27 2.70 -1.76 12.12
C TYR A 27 1.19 -1.86 12.40
N PRO A 28 0.76 -2.06 13.67
CA PRO A 28 -0.59 -2.53 13.98
C PRO A 28 -1.60 -1.38 14.19
N HIS A 29 -1.37 -0.23 13.58
CA HIS A 29 -2.25 0.94 13.75
C HIS A 29 -2.78 1.43 12.42
N LEU A 30 -4.08 1.72 12.37
CA LEU A 30 -4.70 2.35 11.21
C LEU A 30 -4.07 3.74 11.02
N HIS A 31 -3.50 3.96 9.86
CA HIS A 31 -2.79 5.20 9.54
C HIS A 31 -3.03 5.62 8.08
N ARG A 32 -2.68 6.87 7.79
CA ARG A 32 -2.67 7.44 6.44
C ARG A 32 -1.48 8.37 6.28
N HIS A 33 -1.07 8.55 5.06
CA HIS A 33 0.00 9.49 4.66
C HIS A 33 -0.29 10.05 3.27
N VAL A 34 0.38 11.12 2.89
CA VAL A 34 0.15 11.84 1.62
C VAL A 34 0.71 11.13 0.40
N GLU A 35 1.54 10.13 0.60
CA GLU A 35 2.14 9.33 -0.48
C GLU A 35 1.21 8.20 -0.92
N ILE A 36 1.33 7.81 -2.18
CA ILE A 36 0.90 6.50 -2.64
C ILE A 36 1.92 5.48 -2.16
N GLN A 37 1.45 4.34 -1.66
CA GLN A 37 2.27 3.23 -1.21
C GLN A 37 2.09 2.04 -2.14
N ILE A 38 3.20 1.50 -2.64
CA ILE A 38 3.23 0.22 -3.34
C ILE A 38 3.98 -0.75 -2.44
N THR A 39 3.26 -1.78 -1.94
CA THR A 39 3.81 -2.77 -1.01
C THR A 39 3.87 -4.14 -1.65
N TRP A 40 5.05 -4.75 -1.62
CA TRP A 40 5.25 -6.17 -1.93
C TRP A 40 5.50 -6.96 -0.65
N VAL A 41 4.65 -7.95 -0.38
CA VAL A 41 4.81 -8.85 0.76
C VAL A 41 5.71 -10.02 0.36
N LEU A 42 6.92 -10.07 0.89
CA LEU A 42 7.86 -11.19 0.66
C LEU A 42 7.66 -12.31 1.67
N SER A 43 7.39 -11.98 2.93
CA SER A 43 6.97 -12.92 3.96
C SER A 43 6.04 -12.23 4.94
N GLY A 44 5.16 -13.01 5.54
CA GLY A 44 4.13 -12.53 6.46
C GLY A 44 2.73 -12.77 5.92
N GLU A 45 1.80 -12.94 6.83
CA GLU A 45 0.40 -13.22 6.54
C GLU A 45 -0.50 -12.53 7.57
N GLY A 46 -1.70 -12.20 7.17
CA GLY A 46 -2.64 -11.50 8.04
C GLY A 46 -3.81 -10.91 7.26
N THR A 47 -4.31 -9.78 7.75
CA THR A 47 -5.42 -9.04 7.14
C THR A 47 -4.95 -7.63 6.80
N ILE A 48 -5.13 -7.23 5.54
CA ILE A 48 -4.98 -5.85 5.12
C ILE A 48 -6.33 -5.16 5.15
N VAL A 49 -6.35 -3.96 5.70
CA VAL A 49 -7.50 -3.04 5.69
C VAL A 49 -7.13 -1.85 4.81
N ILE A 50 -7.98 -1.54 3.85
CA ILE A 50 -7.86 -0.33 3.02
C ILE A 50 -9.23 0.33 3.00
N GLY A 51 -9.32 1.55 3.56
CA GLY A 51 -10.59 2.23 3.75
C GLY A 51 -11.55 1.38 4.59
N ASN A 52 -12.72 1.02 4.04
CA ASN A 52 -13.77 0.24 4.70
C ASN A 52 -13.71 -1.26 4.38
N ASN A 53 -12.72 -1.70 3.64
CA ASN A 53 -12.64 -3.08 3.16
C ASN A 53 -11.44 -3.78 3.75
N MET A 54 -11.61 -5.07 4.01
CA MET A 54 -10.54 -5.92 4.51
C MET A 54 -10.45 -7.20 3.67
N LYS A 55 -9.23 -7.67 3.48
CA LYS A 55 -8.92 -8.92 2.78
C LYS A 55 -7.73 -9.60 3.46
N PRO A 56 -7.60 -10.94 3.38
CA PRO A 56 -6.37 -11.60 3.77
C PRO A 56 -5.23 -11.16 2.85
N PHE A 57 -4.00 -11.20 3.37
CA PHE A 57 -2.77 -11.08 2.59
C PHE A 57 -1.80 -12.20 2.94
N GLN A 58 -0.96 -12.53 1.96
CA GLN A 58 0.03 -13.59 2.03
C GLN A 58 1.30 -13.23 1.25
N PRO A 59 2.38 -13.99 1.39
CA PRO A 59 3.59 -13.80 0.59
C PRO A 59 3.28 -13.86 -0.93
N GLY A 60 3.88 -12.94 -1.66
CA GLY A 60 3.67 -12.75 -3.09
C GLY A 60 2.63 -11.67 -3.45
N ASP A 61 1.82 -11.23 -2.50
CA ASP A 61 0.85 -10.17 -2.75
C ASP A 61 1.52 -8.81 -2.98
N LEU A 62 0.99 -8.08 -3.96
CA LEU A 62 1.34 -6.68 -4.22
C LEU A 62 0.09 -5.82 -4.08
N PHE A 63 0.22 -4.76 -3.29
CA PHE A 63 -0.83 -3.78 -3.05
C PHE A 63 -0.42 -2.39 -3.50
N VAL A 64 -1.39 -1.62 -4.02
CA VAL A 64 -1.23 -0.18 -4.27
C VAL A 64 -2.30 0.56 -3.48
N ILE A 65 -1.86 1.39 -2.56
CA ILE A 65 -2.70 2.14 -1.61
C ILE A 65 -2.62 3.61 -2.00
N GLY A 66 -3.78 4.23 -2.19
CA GLY A 66 -3.88 5.63 -2.61
C GLY A 66 -3.37 6.62 -1.56
N ALA A 67 -3.05 7.82 -2.02
CA ALA A 67 -2.68 8.93 -1.15
C ALA A 67 -3.79 9.25 -0.15
N ASN A 68 -3.43 9.54 1.11
CA ASN A 68 -4.35 9.84 2.22
C ASN A 68 -5.38 8.73 2.53
N GLN A 69 -5.24 7.54 1.95
CA GLN A 69 -6.14 6.42 2.17
C GLN A 69 -5.82 5.72 3.49
N PRO A 70 -6.77 5.65 4.45
CA PRO A 70 -6.55 4.92 5.69
C PRO A 70 -6.29 3.45 5.41
N HIS A 71 -5.22 2.92 6.01
CA HIS A 71 -4.85 1.51 5.81
C HIS A 71 -4.11 0.93 7.01
N LEU A 72 -4.10 -0.40 7.06
CA LEU A 72 -3.48 -1.20 8.11
C LEU A 72 -3.14 -2.59 7.58
N PHE A 73 -1.91 -3.05 7.82
CA PHE A 73 -1.55 -4.46 7.73
C PHE A 73 -1.54 -5.07 9.13
N LYS A 74 -2.49 -5.93 9.45
CA LYS A 74 -2.55 -6.65 10.72
C LYS A 74 -2.03 -8.07 10.54
N SER A 75 -0.87 -8.35 11.13
CA SER A 75 -0.32 -9.71 11.17
C SER A 75 -1.21 -10.66 11.97
N ASN A 76 -1.21 -11.95 11.63
CA ASN A 76 -1.94 -12.97 12.36
C ASN A 76 -1.50 -13.07 13.84
N PRO A 77 -2.36 -13.56 14.77
CA PRO A 77 -2.05 -13.62 16.20
C PRO A 77 -0.74 -14.35 16.53
N CYS A 78 -0.38 -15.37 15.77
CA CYS A 78 0.85 -16.14 15.98
C CYS A 78 2.15 -15.33 15.83
N TYR A 79 2.11 -14.12 15.25
CA TYR A 79 3.26 -13.21 15.21
C TYR A 79 3.51 -12.49 16.52
N PHE A 80 2.53 -12.45 17.43
CA PHE A 80 2.60 -11.74 18.71
C PHE A 80 2.86 -12.67 19.90
N GLU A 81 2.99 -13.96 19.67
CA GLU A 81 3.32 -14.92 20.71
C GLU A 81 4.75 -14.68 21.26
N PRO A 82 4.98 -14.83 22.57
CA PRO A 82 6.27 -14.52 23.20
C PRO A 82 7.47 -15.23 22.56
N ASP A 83 7.28 -16.48 22.11
CA ASP A 83 8.32 -17.30 21.49
C ASP A 83 8.23 -17.34 19.94
N SER A 84 7.46 -16.44 19.36
CA SER A 84 7.29 -16.42 17.92
C SER A 84 8.60 -16.14 17.20
N ARG A 85 8.99 -17.06 16.30
CA ARG A 85 10.11 -16.87 15.37
C ARG A 85 9.65 -16.31 14.03
N LYS A 86 8.34 -16.12 13.85
CA LYS A 86 7.78 -15.54 12.63
C LYS A 86 8.21 -14.08 12.50
N LYS A 87 8.52 -13.68 11.28
CA LYS A 87 8.85 -12.29 10.92
C LYS A 87 8.18 -11.94 9.61
N ILE A 88 7.86 -10.68 9.47
CA ILE A 88 7.41 -10.13 8.19
C ILE A 88 8.62 -9.59 7.41
N HIS A 89 8.51 -9.67 6.10
CA HIS A 89 9.42 -9.01 5.19
C HIS A 89 8.60 -8.38 4.06
N ALA A 90 8.66 -7.08 3.94
CA ALA A 90 7.97 -6.34 2.89
C ALA A 90 8.89 -5.27 2.28
N LEU A 91 8.70 -5.03 1.00
CA LEU A 91 9.35 -3.95 0.27
C LEU A 91 8.29 -2.91 -0.07
N ASN A 92 8.60 -1.66 0.19
CA ASN A 92 7.68 -0.55 -0.01
C ASN A 92 8.32 0.53 -0.89
N ILE A 93 7.52 1.05 -1.83
CA ILE A 93 7.83 2.25 -2.60
C ILE A 93 6.77 3.29 -2.27
N PHE A 94 7.20 4.47 -1.86
CA PHE A 94 6.34 5.61 -1.57
C PHE A 94 6.66 6.77 -2.50
N PHE A 95 5.63 7.46 -2.97
CA PHE A 95 5.79 8.69 -3.75
C PHE A 95 4.56 9.59 -3.58
N ASN A 96 4.80 10.90 -3.51
CA ASN A 96 3.72 11.86 -3.43
C ASN A 96 3.19 12.18 -4.84
N PRO A 97 1.92 11.87 -5.17
CA PRO A 97 1.36 12.14 -6.49
C PRO A 97 1.23 13.62 -6.80
N GLU A 98 1.10 14.49 -5.78
CA GLU A 98 1.07 15.96 -5.92
C GLU A 98 2.47 16.59 -5.90
N GLY A 99 3.51 15.80 -5.62
CA GLY A 99 4.90 16.23 -5.60
C GLY A 99 5.51 16.30 -7.00
N PHE A 100 6.78 15.91 -7.10
CA PHE A 100 7.56 15.94 -8.34
C PHE A 100 6.86 15.23 -9.52
N ILE A 101 6.27 14.06 -9.30
CA ILE A 101 5.64 13.28 -10.38
C ILE A 101 4.45 13.99 -11.01
N SER A 102 3.80 14.92 -10.31
CA SER A 102 2.67 15.69 -10.84
C SER A 102 3.03 16.46 -12.11
N GLN A 103 4.29 16.90 -12.25
CA GLN A 103 4.77 17.59 -13.43
C GLN A 103 4.89 16.64 -14.62
N LEU A 104 5.39 15.42 -14.40
CA LEU A 104 5.45 14.39 -15.44
C LEU A 104 4.06 13.98 -15.93
N LEU A 105 3.09 13.90 -15.03
CA LEU A 105 1.71 13.52 -15.35
C LEU A 105 0.96 14.57 -16.21
N ARG A 106 1.56 15.71 -16.51
CA ARG A 106 1.02 16.71 -17.47
C ARG A 106 1.28 16.35 -18.92
N PHE A 107 2.25 15.49 -19.20
CA PHE A 107 2.54 15.06 -20.55
C PHE A 107 1.45 14.10 -21.07
N PRO A 108 0.99 14.25 -22.32
CA PRO A 108 -0.02 13.37 -22.92
C PRO A 108 0.35 11.89 -22.86
N GLU A 109 1.63 11.56 -23.00
CA GLU A 109 2.17 10.20 -22.96
C GLU A 109 1.97 9.53 -21.58
N MET A 110 1.78 10.31 -20.54
CA MET A 110 1.55 9.83 -19.17
C MET A 110 0.07 9.61 -18.85
N TYR A 111 -0.82 9.72 -19.82
CA TYR A 111 -2.27 9.61 -19.61
C TYR A 111 -2.67 8.30 -18.88
N ASN A 112 -2.14 7.16 -19.31
CA ASN A 112 -2.45 5.86 -18.70
C ASN A 112 -1.91 5.76 -17.27
N ILE A 113 -0.69 6.25 -17.01
CA ILE A 113 -0.13 6.31 -15.66
C ILE A 113 -0.99 7.20 -14.77
N LYS A 114 -1.40 8.36 -15.24
CA LYS A 114 -2.29 9.27 -14.50
C LYS A 114 -3.62 8.62 -14.15
N LYS A 115 -4.21 7.88 -15.08
CA LYS A 115 -5.45 7.12 -14.85
C LYS A 115 -5.24 6.02 -13.81
N PHE A 116 -4.14 5.29 -13.88
CA PHE A 116 -3.77 4.26 -12.92
C PHE A 116 -3.57 4.85 -11.52
N ILE A 117 -2.83 5.96 -11.38
CA ILE A 117 -2.63 6.66 -10.12
C ILE A 117 -3.97 7.06 -9.49
N LYS A 118 -4.93 7.57 -10.28
CA LYS A 118 -6.27 7.86 -9.77
C LYS A 118 -7.01 6.61 -9.30
N SER A 119 -6.83 5.49 -10.00
CA SER A 119 -7.47 4.24 -9.60
C SER A 119 -6.92 3.66 -8.29
N SER A 120 -5.72 4.05 -7.85
CA SER A 120 -5.19 3.64 -6.55
C SER A 120 -6.06 4.09 -5.37
N ASN A 121 -6.90 5.13 -5.55
CA ASN A 121 -7.87 5.58 -4.55
C ASN A 121 -8.95 4.54 -4.22
N TYR A 122 -9.08 3.48 -5.00
CA TYR A 122 -9.94 2.33 -4.68
C TYR A 122 -9.25 1.25 -3.85
N GLY A 123 -7.95 1.39 -3.59
CA GLY A 123 -7.09 0.34 -3.08
C GLY A 123 -7.00 -0.82 -4.07
N ILE A 124 -5.81 -1.23 -4.44
CA ILE A 124 -5.61 -2.18 -5.53
C ILE A 124 -4.75 -3.34 -5.05
N GLN A 125 -5.08 -4.56 -5.47
CA GLN A 125 -4.24 -5.75 -5.36
C GLN A 125 -3.95 -6.29 -6.76
N ALA A 126 -2.70 -6.60 -7.04
CA ALA A 126 -2.33 -7.25 -8.30
C ALA A 126 -2.90 -8.67 -8.37
N SER A 127 -3.20 -9.14 -9.60
CA SER A 127 -3.55 -10.53 -9.82
C SER A 127 -2.32 -11.43 -9.59
N GLU A 128 -2.56 -12.68 -9.16
CA GLU A 128 -1.49 -13.67 -8.98
C GLU A 128 -0.71 -13.93 -10.28
N LYS A 129 -1.37 -13.78 -11.41
CA LYS A 129 -0.77 -13.95 -12.75
C LYS A 129 0.23 -12.85 -13.07
N ASP A 130 -0.08 -11.61 -12.70
CA ASP A 130 0.73 -10.44 -13.06
C ASP A 130 1.79 -10.10 -12.01
N ALA A 131 1.61 -10.57 -10.78
CA ALA A 131 2.50 -10.32 -9.68
C ALA A 131 3.98 -10.63 -10.00
N PRO A 132 4.36 -11.79 -10.58
CA PRO A 132 5.77 -12.08 -10.86
C PRO A 132 6.43 -11.07 -11.79
N LYS A 133 5.72 -10.65 -12.86
CA LYS A 133 6.22 -9.65 -13.79
C LYS A 133 6.42 -8.28 -13.14
N LEU A 134 5.47 -7.87 -12.30
CA LEU A 134 5.57 -6.63 -11.54
C LEU A 134 6.72 -6.66 -10.55
N PHE A 135 7.04 -7.82 -9.97
CA PHE A 135 8.17 -7.98 -9.07
C PHE A 135 9.51 -7.70 -9.75
N GLU A 136 9.70 -8.12 -10.99
CA GLU A 136 10.91 -7.80 -11.74
C GLU A 136 11.09 -6.29 -11.91
N HIS A 137 10.03 -5.57 -12.26
CA HIS A 137 10.07 -4.11 -12.35
C HIS A 137 10.31 -3.45 -10.98
N PHE A 138 9.69 -3.98 -9.94
CA PHE A 138 9.88 -3.51 -8.57
C PHE A 138 11.35 -3.63 -8.14
N LEU A 139 11.98 -4.79 -8.42
CA LEU A 139 13.40 -5.01 -8.14
C LEU A 139 14.32 -4.06 -8.91
N LYS A 140 13.99 -3.72 -10.16
CA LYS A 140 14.77 -2.71 -10.91
C LYS A 140 14.74 -1.36 -10.22
N VAL A 141 13.60 -0.95 -9.67
CA VAL A 141 13.48 0.34 -8.95
C VAL A 141 14.33 0.33 -7.68
N ILE A 142 14.22 -0.72 -6.85
CA ILE A 142 14.91 -0.74 -5.55
C ILE A 142 16.40 -0.99 -5.62
N ASN A 143 16.88 -1.67 -6.68
CA ASN A 143 18.29 -2.02 -6.85
C ASN A 143 19.09 -0.97 -7.66
N ASN A 144 18.45 0.13 -8.05
CA ASN A 144 19.12 1.20 -8.79
C ASN A 144 19.00 2.54 -8.04
N GLU A 145 19.86 3.47 -8.42
CA GLU A 145 19.93 4.79 -7.79
C GLU A 145 19.73 5.89 -8.84
N GLU A 146 19.42 7.11 -8.36
CA GLU A 146 19.34 8.36 -9.14
C GLU A 146 18.45 8.25 -10.40
N GLY A 147 18.99 8.66 -11.56
CA GLY A 147 18.24 8.73 -12.81
C GLY A 147 17.74 7.39 -13.31
N PHE A 148 18.48 6.31 -13.09
CA PHE A 148 18.03 4.97 -13.47
C PHE A 148 16.86 4.50 -12.60
N MET A 149 16.86 4.78 -11.30
CA MET A 149 15.71 4.51 -10.44
C MET A 149 14.45 5.19 -10.96
N MET A 150 14.54 6.46 -11.36
CA MET A 150 13.40 7.19 -11.91
C MET A 150 12.89 6.57 -13.22
N ALA A 151 13.81 6.19 -14.13
CA ALA A 151 13.43 5.56 -15.40
C ALA A 151 12.70 4.22 -15.16
N TYR A 152 13.23 3.36 -14.28
CA TYR A 152 12.58 2.10 -13.92
C TYR A 152 11.27 2.28 -13.17
N PHE A 153 11.16 3.33 -12.35
CA PHE A 153 9.91 3.67 -11.69
C PHE A 153 8.81 4.04 -12.69
N ILE A 154 9.13 4.85 -13.70
CA ILE A 154 8.17 5.19 -14.77
C ILE A 154 7.82 3.93 -15.58
N GLU A 155 8.80 3.08 -15.92
CA GLU A 155 8.57 1.79 -16.60
C GLU A 155 7.63 0.89 -15.79
N MET A 156 7.83 0.79 -14.47
CA MET A 156 6.98 0.04 -13.57
C MET A 156 5.55 0.59 -13.55
N LEU A 157 5.38 1.90 -13.39
CA LEU A 157 4.06 2.54 -13.41
C LEU A 157 3.35 2.35 -14.76
N GLN A 158 4.10 2.42 -15.87
CA GLN A 158 3.54 2.18 -17.21
C GLN A 158 3.10 0.72 -17.38
N THR A 159 3.88 -0.23 -16.85
CA THR A 159 3.52 -1.64 -16.85
C THR A 159 2.25 -1.86 -16.03
N MET A 160 2.17 -1.30 -14.83
CA MET A 160 0.97 -1.34 -13.98
C MET A 160 -0.25 -0.72 -14.68
N ALA A 161 -0.08 0.43 -15.33
CA ALA A 161 -1.16 1.12 -16.02
C ALA A 161 -1.73 0.35 -17.23
N ASN A 162 -0.94 -0.56 -17.81
CA ASN A 162 -1.36 -1.38 -18.95
C ASN A 162 -1.95 -2.73 -18.55
N LEU A 163 -1.96 -3.09 -17.26
CA LEU A 163 -2.61 -4.29 -16.80
C LEU A 163 -4.13 -4.11 -16.82
N THR A 164 -4.83 -5.17 -17.19
CA THR A 164 -6.29 -5.18 -17.31
C THR A 164 -6.99 -5.82 -16.12
N GLU A 165 -6.27 -6.60 -15.33
CA GLU A 165 -6.83 -7.40 -14.24
C GLU A 165 -6.32 -6.93 -12.88
N TRP A 166 -7.03 -5.97 -12.29
CA TRP A 166 -6.80 -5.50 -10.93
C TRP A 166 -7.94 -5.91 -10.00
N LYS A 167 -7.62 -6.37 -8.80
CA LYS A 167 -8.59 -6.61 -7.74
C LYS A 167 -8.74 -5.36 -6.90
N TYR A 168 -9.85 -4.65 -7.03
CA TYR A 168 -10.13 -3.45 -6.24
C TYR A 168 -10.66 -3.80 -4.85
N PHE A 169 -10.31 -2.96 -3.86
CA PHE A 169 -10.84 -3.06 -2.50
C PHE A 169 -12.22 -2.42 -2.40
N SER A 170 -12.46 -1.33 -3.09
CA SER A 170 -13.72 -0.60 -3.07
C SER A 170 -14.25 -0.37 -4.47
N THR A 171 -15.57 -0.21 -4.60
CA THR A 171 -16.24 0.28 -5.80
C THR A 171 -16.38 1.80 -5.80
N GLU A 172 -16.17 2.45 -4.66
CA GLU A 172 -16.21 3.90 -4.49
C GLU A 172 -14.82 4.43 -4.16
N SER A 173 -14.43 5.55 -4.78
CA SER A 173 -13.14 6.16 -4.49
C SER A 173 -13.15 6.83 -3.11
N PHE A 174 -12.06 6.65 -2.36
CA PHE A 174 -11.88 7.30 -1.06
C PHE A 174 -11.45 8.78 -1.18
N GLU A 175 -11.88 9.49 -2.21
CA GLU A 175 -11.60 10.93 -2.35
C GLU A 175 -12.24 11.79 -1.26
N TYR A 176 -13.17 11.26 -0.45
CA TYR A 176 -13.95 12.03 0.52
C TYR A 176 -13.97 11.44 1.93
N LEU A 177 -13.35 12.18 2.86
CA LEU A 177 -13.91 12.54 4.16
C LEU A 177 -14.13 11.41 5.17
N PHE A 178 -13.05 10.83 5.66
CA PHE A 178 -13.13 10.49 7.07
C PHE A 178 -12.77 11.75 7.89
N THR A 179 -13.75 12.35 8.54
CA THR A 179 -13.47 13.21 9.68
C THR A 179 -12.71 12.40 10.73
N ASP A 180 -11.91 13.03 11.56
CA ASP A 180 -11.18 12.34 12.64
C ASP A 180 -12.13 11.48 13.51
N ILE A 181 -13.40 11.90 13.65
CA ILE A 181 -14.45 11.20 14.40
C ILE A 181 -14.93 9.92 13.69
N GLU A 182 -15.10 9.95 12.38
CA GLU A 182 -15.49 8.77 11.59
C GLU A 182 -14.37 7.74 11.53
N GLY A 183 -13.14 8.20 11.42
CA GLY A 183 -11.96 7.35 11.51
C GLY A 183 -11.84 6.63 12.87
N LEU A 184 -12.19 7.30 13.97
CA LEU A 184 -12.23 6.69 15.29
C LEU A 184 -13.29 5.59 15.37
N LYS A 185 -14.52 5.86 14.91
CA LYS A 185 -15.61 4.88 14.89
C LYS A 185 -15.27 3.67 14.01
N MET A 186 -14.74 3.91 12.82
CA MET A 186 -14.35 2.83 11.90
C MET A 186 -13.28 1.93 12.52
N ASN A 187 -12.30 2.51 13.18
CA ASN A 187 -11.25 1.74 13.83
C ASN A 187 -11.75 0.90 15.01
N ASP A 188 -12.72 1.41 15.77
CA ASP A 188 -13.33 0.64 16.87
C ASP A 188 -14.17 -0.52 16.31
N ILE A 189 -14.93 -0.31 15.22
CA ILE A 189 -15.66 -1.36 14.51
C ILE A 189 -14.69 -2.41 13.97
N LEU A 190 -13.63 -1.99 13.26
CA LEU A 190 -12.64 -2.89 12.71
C LEU A 190 -11.95 -3.72 13.81
N ARG A 191 -11.56 -3.07 14.89
CA ARG A 191 -10.94 -3.78 16.03
C ARG A 191 -11.90 -4.80 16.61
N TYR A 192 -13.13 -4.41 16.93
CA TYR A 192 -14.15 -5.32 17.45
C TYR A 192 -14.37 -6.49 16.50
N THR A 193 -14.59 -6.23 15.22
CA THR A 193 -14.77 -7.26 14.19
C THR A 193 -13.57 -8.21 14.11
N MET A 194 -12.35 -7.68 14.12
CA MET A 194 -11.13 -8.48 14.03
C MET A 194 -10.86 -9.33 15.28
N ASP A 195 -11.30 -8.86 16.44
CA ASP A 195 -11.11 -9.57 17.69
C ASP A 195 -12.20 -10.65 17.92
N HIS A 196 -13.41 -10.46 17.33
CA HIS A 196 -14.60 -11.30 17.57
C HIS A 196 -15.15 -11.99 16.31
N TYR A 197 -14.49 -11.92 15.14
CA TYR A 197 -15.04 -12.47 13.88
C TYR A 197 -15.30 -13.99 13.88
N LYS A 198 -14.77 -14.72 14.87
CA LYS A 198 -14.98 -16.16 15.05
C LYS A 198 -16.09 -16.49 16.04
N GLU A 199 -16.63 -15.48 16.73
CA GLU A 199 -17.72 -15.63 17.69
C GLU A 199 -19.05 -15.46 16.95
N GLU A 200 -20.05 -16.27 17.31
CA GLU A 200 -21.42 -16.04 16.86
C GLU A 200 -21.93 -14.74 17.51
N ILE A 201 -22.46 -13.84 16.68
CA ILE A 201 -23.03 -12.57 17.12
C ILE A 201 -24.48 -12.79 17.56
#